data_bdc38ff8a19d0b292461be9effbeee6f
#
_entry.id   bdc38ff8a19d0b292461be9effbeee6f
#
_cell.length_a   1.000
_cell.length_b   1.000
_cell.length_c   1.000
_cell.angle_alpha   90.00
_cell.angle_beta   90.00
_cell.angle_gamma   90.00
#
_symmetry.space_group_name_H-M   'P 1'
#
loop_
_entity.id
_entity.type
_entity.pdbx_description
1 polymer ?
#
loop_
_entity_poly.entity_id
_entity_poly.type
_entity_poly.pdbx_seq_one_letter_code
_entity_poly.pdbx_strand_id
1 'polypeptide(L)'
;VFQYFGFVSKTIYEESVSHLTEVFHQSDNMLRELTDKNLTYLHMLGKNLQNTSSEDEIRDYIKKAQEDTGFVEFYFLSADGKYKVVTGNTGYLGLQENIEEEIRQGNDVIANAAVPGKSQLLVFATPKAHGIYQEFEYDAIAIAYENSDIVNVLDIAVFNGNAQSFVVHPDGRVVVDHSSASWGNVYNFFGVLREHSDMSEKEINELLEKFKA
;
A
#
# COMPACT_ATOMS: atom_id res chain seq x y z
N VAL A 1 -40.33 23.61 -17.53
CA VAL A 1 -38.88 23.92 -17.49
C VAL A 1 -38.25 23.41 -16.21
N PHE A 2 -38.78 23.73 -15.01
CA PHE A 2 -38.21 23.26 -13.73
C PHE A 2 -38.19 21.74 -13.56
N GLN A 3 -39.24 21.03 -14.00
CA GLN A 3 -39.26 19.55 -13.97
C GLN A 3 -38.20 18.91 -14.89
N TYR A 4 -37.91 19.52 -16.03
CA TYR A 4 -36.89 19.04 -16.95
C TYR A 4 -35.49 19.19 -16.35
N PHE A 5 -35.17 20.33 -15.74
CA PHE A 5 -33.88 20.52 -15.05
C PHE A 5 -33.70 19.56 -13.87
N GLY A 6 -34.74 19.31 -13.09
CA GLY A 6 -34.68 18.32 -12.00
C GLY A 6 -34.45 16.90 -12.51
N PHE A 7 -35.07 16.51 -13.60
CA PHE A 7 -34.87 15.21 -14.24
C PHE A 7 -33.43 15.07 -14.78
N VAL A 8 -32.94 16.05 -15.54
CA VAL A 8 -31.58 16.03 -16.09
C VAL A 8 -30.53 15.98 -14.97
N SER A 9 -30.68 16.81 -13.93
CA SER A 9 -29.77 16.81 -12.78
C SER A 9 -29.74 15.46 -12.06
N LYS A 10 -30.91 14.83 -11.87
CA LYS A 10 -30.99 13.50 -11.25
C LYS A 10 -30.33 12.43 -12.11
N THR A 11 -30.58 12.44 -13.42
CA THR A 11 -29.97 11.46 -14.35
C THR A 11 -28.45 11.60 -14.38
N ILE A 12 -27.90 12.82 -14.46
CA ILE A 12 -26.46 13.07 -14.42
C ILE A 12 -25.87 12.58 -13.10
N TYR A 13 -26.55 12.81 -11.98
CA TYR A 13 -26.09 12.32 -10.68
C TYR A 13 -26.04 10.79 -10.62
N GLU A 14 -27.14 10.12 -11.04
CA GLU A 14 -27.25 8.65 -11.05
C GLU A 14 -26.20 8.02 -11.98
N GLU A 15 -25.97 8.56 -13.17
CA GLU A 15 -24.93 8.13 -14.10
C GLU A 15 -23.53 8.32 -13.51
N SER A 16 -23.26 9.47 -12.88
CA SER A 16 -21.97 9.75 -12.23
C SER A 16 -21.70 8.79 -11.07
N VAL A 17 -22.69 8.51 -10.24
CA VAL A 17 -22.55 7.54 -9.13
C VAL A 17 -22.33 6.13 -9.67
N SER A 18 -23.06 5.72 -10.72
CA SER A 18 -22.88 4.42 -11.36
C SER A 18 -21.47 4.26 -11.94
N HIS A 19 -21.00 5.29 -12.64
CA HIS A 19 -19.63 5.27 -13.21
C HIS A 19 -18.55 5.22 -12.12
N LEU A 20 -18.68 6.01 -11.05
CA LEU A 20 -17.75 5.96 -9.92
C LEU A 20 -17.74 4.59 -9.24
N THR A 21 -18.92 3.97 -9.09
CA THR A 21 -19.04 2.63 -8.51
C THR A 21 -18.33 1.59 -9.38
N GLU A 22 -18.46 1.67 -10.70
CA GLU A 22 -17.79 0.78 -11.64
C GLU A 22 -16.27 0.94 -11.58
N VAL A 23 -15.76 2.17 -11.63
CA VAL A 23 -14.32 2.48 -11.49
C VAL A 23 -13.78 1.96 -10.15
N PHE A 24 -14.54 2.16 -9.07
CA PHE A 24 -14.16 1.65 -7.75
C PHE A 24 -14.04 0.13 -7.72
N HIS A 25 -15.03 -0.60 -8.25
CA HIS A 25 -14.98 -2.06 -8.31
C HIS A 25 -13.83 -2.58 -9.18
N GLN A 26 -13.54 -1.91 -10.27
CA GLN A 26 -12.40 -2.26 -11.13
C GLN A 26 -11.09 -2.07 -10.38
N SER A 27 -10.90 -0.93 -9.72
CA SER A 27 -9.70 -0.63 -8.93
C SER A 27 -9.53 -1.57 -7.74
N ASP A 28 -10.62 -1.93 -7.04
CA ASP A 28 -10.60 -2.91 -5.94
C ASP A 28 -10.15 -4.30 -6.43
N ASN A 29 -10.69 -4.77 -7.55
CA ASN A 29 -10.26 -6.04 -8.14
C ASN A 29 -8.78 -6.02 -8.54
N MET A 30 -8.31 -4.95 -9.19
CA MET A 30 -6.90 -4.81 -9.57
C MET A 30 -5.98 -4.77 -8.35
N LEU A 31 -6.38 -4.09 -7.27
CA LEU A 31 -5.62 -4.05 -6.03
C LEU A 31 -5.55 -5.43 -5.36
N ARG A 32 -6.65 -6.18 -5.34
CA ARG A 32 -6.68 -7.55 -4.82
C ARG A 32 -5.75 -8.46 -5.62
N GLU A 33 -5.83 -8.44 -6.94
CA GLU A 33 -4.94 -9.22 -7.82
C GLU A 33 -3.47 -8.85 -7.60
N LEU A 34 -3.16 -7.56 -7.50
CA LEU A 34 -1.81 -7.07 -7.22
C LEU A 34 -1.30 -7.59 -5.86
N THR A 35 -2.15 -7.51 -4.84
CA THR A 35 -1.86 -7.98 -3.48
C THR A 35 -1.58 -9.47 -3.46
N ASP A 36 -2.50 -10.26 -3.98
CA ASP A 36 -2.40 -11.72 -3.99
C ASP A 36 -1.17 -12.20 -4.77
N LYS A 37 -0.90 -11.56 -5.91
CA LYS A 37 0.29 -11.82 -6.72
C LYS A 37 1.57 -11.55 -5.93
N ASN A 38 1.69 -10.38 -5.30
CA ASN A 38 2.91 -9.98 -4.60
C ASN A 38 3.15 -10.81 -3.33
N LEU A 39 2.11 -11.09 -2.55
CA LEU A 39 2.23 -11.93 -1.36
C LEU A 39 2.56 -13.38 -1.73
N THR A 40 1.90 -13.95 -2.74
CA THR A 40 2.24 -15.28 -3.26
C THR A 40 3.68 -15.34 -3.72
N TYR A 41 4.15 -14.32 -4.42
CA TYR A 41 5.53 -14.22 -4.87
C TYR A 41 6.51 -14.14 -3.71
N LEU A 42 6.23 -13.30 -2.69
CA LEU A 42 7.03 -13.21 -1.47
C LEU A 42 7.11 -14.53 -0.72
N HIS A 43 6.00 -15.28 -0.62
CA HIS A 43 5.99 -16.60 0.01
C HIS A 43 6.91 -17.58 -0.72
N MET A 44 6.86 -17.59 -2.05
CA MET A 44 7.75 -18.42 -2.86
C MET A 44 9.22 -18.02 -2.69
N LEU A 45 9.49 -16.71 -2.72
CA LEU A 45 10.81 -16.14 -2.56
C LEU A 45 11.38 -16.48 -1.18
N GLY A 46 10.60 -16.31 -0.11
CA GLY A 46 10.99 -16.65 1.25
C GLY A 46 11.33 -18.14 1.41
N LYS A 47 10.53 -19.03 0.81
CA LYS A 47 10.81 -20.48 0.83
C LYS A 47 12.12 -20.82 0.11
N ASN A 48 12.43 -20.14 -0.99
CA ASN A 48 13.68 -20.36 -1.72
C ASN A 48 14.88 -19.81 -0.94
N LEU A 49 14.75 -18.63 -0.33
CA LEU A 49 15.81 -18.04 0.50
C LEU A 49 16.18 -18.94 1.69
N GLN A 50 15.21 -19.57 2.35
CA GLN A 50 15.45 -20.50 3.46
C GLN A 50 16.24 -21.75 3.04
N ASN A 51 16.20 -22.13 1.77
CA ASN A 51 16.92 -23.28 1.22
C ASN A 51 18.26 -22.90 0.59
N THR A 52 18.63 -21.62 0.58
CA THR A 52 19.84 -21.09 -0.05
C THR A 52 20.85 -20.70 1.03
N SER A 53 22.04 -21.25 0.94
CA SER A 53 23.09 -21.03 1.95
C SER A 53 24.16 -20.01 1.53
N SER A 54 24.19 -19.64 0.24
CA SER A 54 25.17 -18.72 -0.34
C SER A 54 24.60 -17.32 -0.48
N GLU A 55 25.31 -16.32 0.06
CA GLU A 55 24.92 -14.91 -0.10
C GLU A 55 24.88 -14.45 -1.56
N ASP A 56 25.78 -14.97 -2.38
CA ASP A 56 25.83 -14.63 -3.81
C ASP A 56 24.60 -15.20 -4.54
N GLU A 57 24.21 -16.44 -4.23
CA GLU A 57 22.97 -17.03 -4.77
C GLU A 57 21.72 -16.27 -4.32
N ILE A 58 21.67 -15.84 -3.05
CA ILE A 58 20.58 -14.99 -2.54
C ILE A 58 20.50 -13.69 -3.35
N ARG A 59 21.66 -13.04 -3.56
CA ARG A 59 21.74 -11.79 -4.32
C ARG A 59 21.27 -11.95 -5.76
N ASP A 60 21.75 -12.97 -6.44
CA ASP A 60 21.39 -13.25 -7.83
C ASP A 60 19.89 -13.58 -7.96
N TYR A 61 19.36 -14.35 -7.00
CA TYR A 61 17.97 -14.71 -6.97
C TYR A 61 17.05 -13.49 -6.78
N ILE A 62 17.39 -12.60 -5.82
CA ILE A 62 16.63 -11.37 -5.57
C ILE A 62 16.73 -10.41 -6.77
N LYS A 63 17.91 -10.29 -7.39
CA LYS A 63 18.08 -9.46 -8.59
C LYS A 63 17.20 -9.94 -9.74
N LYS A 64 17.18 -11.24 -9.99
CA LYS A 64 16.28 -11.82 -11.00
C LYS A 64 14.82 -11.58 -10.66
N ALA A 65 14.47 -11.75 -9.40
CA ALA A 65 13.15 -11.46 -8.88
C ALA A 65 12.72 -10.02 -9.16
N GLN A 66 13.61 -9.06 -8.94
CA GLN A 66 13.38 -7.65 -9.21
C GLN A 66 13.16 -7.37 -10.71
N GLU A 67 13.96 -7.99 -11.57
CA GLU A 67 13.82 -7.88 -13.03
C GLU A 67 12.44 -8.44 -13.51
N ASP A 68 11.98 -9.54 -12.90
CA ASP A 68 10.73 -10.22 -13.29
C ASP A 68 9.46 -9.51 -12.77
N THR A 69 9.54 -8.81 -11.64
CA THR A 69 8.36 -8.23 -10.96
C THR A 69 8.33 -6.71 -10.92
N GLY A 70 9.50 -6.06 -11.09
CA GLY A 70 9.60 -4.60 -11.13
C GLY A 70 9.57 -3.90 -9.78
N PHE A 71 9.68 -4.62 -8.64
CA PHE A 71 9.81 -3.93 -7.34
C PHE A 71 11.13 -3.13 -7.28
N VAL A 72 11.11 -2.00 -6.58
CA VAL A 72 12.27 -1.10 -6.52
C VAL A 72 13.30 -1.49 -5.47
N GLU A 73 12.87 -2.18 -4.40
CA GLU A 73 13.77 -2.60 -3.34
C GLU A 73 13.29 -3.89 -2.65
N PHE A 74 14.22 -4.67 -2.15
CA PHE A 74 13.99 -5.83 -1.31
C PHE A 74 14.60 -5.61 0.07
N TYR A 75 13.84 -5.93 1.12
CA TYR A 75 14.25 -5.77 2.50
C TYR A 75 14.23 -7.09 3.26
N PHE A 76 15.30 -7.36 4.00
CA PHE A 76 15.26 -8.18 5.19
C PHE A 76 14.84 -7.27 6.33
N LEU A 77 13.67 -7.51 6.91
CA LEU A 77 12.99 -6.59 7.82
C LEU A 77 12.89 -7.21 9.21
N SER A 78 13.34 -6.49 10.24
CA SER A 78 13.04 -6.86 11.62
C SER A 78 11.72 -6.26 12.08
N ALA A 79 11.08 -6.85 13.09
CA ALA A 79 9.76 -6.43 13.57
C ALA A 79 9.74 -4.99 14.10
N ASP A 80 10.88 -4.43 14.49
CA ASP A 80 11.00 -3.03 14.93
C ASP A 80 11.19 -2.01 13.77
N GLY A 81 11.03 -2.46 12.53
CA GLY A 81 11.15 -1.61 11.33
C GLY A 81 12.57 -1.38 10.83
N LYS A 82 13.58 -1.94 11.48
CA LYS A 82 14.93 -1.94 10.92
C LYS A 82 14.99 -2.86 9.71
N TYR A 83 15.79 -2.50 8.74
CA TYR A 83 15.99 -3.31 7.55
C TYR A 83 17.45 -3.44 7.15
N LYS A 84 17.72 -4.48 6.38
CA LYS A 84 18.93 -4.64 5.59
C LYS A 84 18.56 -4.95 4.14
N VAL A 85 19.19 -4.27 3.19
CA VAL A 85 19.06 -4.59 1.76
C VAL A 85 20.16 -5.55 1.30
N VAL A 86 19.95 -6.16 0.14
CA VAL A 86 20.86 -7.18 -0.41
C VAL A 86 22.30 -6.67 -0.58
N THR A 87 22.48 -5.38 -0.84
CA THR A 87 23.80 -4.73 -0.97
C THR A 87 24.52 -4.54 0.37
N GLY A 88 23.88 -4.86 1.48
CA GLY A 88 24.43 -4.74 2.85
C GLY A 88 24.08 -3.45 3.57
N ASN A 89 23.50 -2.46 2.90
CA ASN A 89 23.07 -1.23 3.55
C ASN A 89 21.92 -1.53 4.54
N THR A 90 21.94 -0.82 5.67
CA THR A 90 20.90 -0.90 6.71
C THR A 90 20.21 0.44 6.86
N GLY A 91 18.99 0.41 7.37
CA GLY A 91 18.22 1.62 7.65
C GLY A 91 16.99 1.31 8.47
N TYR A 92 16.04 2.25 8.44
CA TYR A 92 14.77 2.14 9.13
C TYR A 92 13.63 2.50 8.17
N LEU A 93 12.63 1.61 8.05
CA LEU A 93 11.38 1.89 7.37
C LEU A 93 10.47 2.61 8.37
N GLY A 94 10.05 3.82 8.02
CA GLY A 94 9.00 4.53 8.75
C GLY A 94 7.65 3.86 8.48
N LEU A 95 7.45 2.69 9.11
CA LEU A 95 6.18 1.96 9.03
C LEU A 95 5.14 2.64 9.90
N GLN A 96 3.87 2.49 9.48
CA GLN A 96 2.74 2.97 10.28
C GLN A 96 2.59 2.15 11.57
N GLU A 97 1.92 2.71 12.56
CA GLU A 97 1.60 2.02 13.82
C GLU A 97 0.91 0.67 13.56
N ASN A 98 1.19 -0.30 14.42
CA ASN A 98 0.69 -1.69 14.40
C ASN A 98 1.31 -2.65 13.37
N ILE A 99 2.16 -2.21 12.45
CA ILE A 99 2.82 -3.12 11.50
C ILE A 99 3.74 -4.09 12.22
N GLU A 100 4.44 -3.64 13.25
CA GLU A 100 5.30 -4.49 14.08
C GLU A 100 4.50 -5.63 14.73
N GLU A 101 3.30 -5.32 15.23
CA GLU A 101 2.44 -6.32 15.87
C GLU A 101 1.92 -7.35 14.85
N GLU A 102 1.52 -6.91 13.66
CA GLU A 102 1.10 -7.80 12.56
C GLU A 102 2.22 -8.77 12.18
N ILE A 103 3.45 -8.27 12.02
CA ILE A 103 4.63 -9.11 11.73
C ILE A 103 4.84 -10.13 12.85
N ARG A 104 4.77 -9.71 14.13
CA ARG A 104 4.93 -10.62 15.29
C ARG A 104 3.83 -11.67 15.39
N GLN A 105 2.62 -11.34 14.96
CA GLN A 105 1.49 -12.27 14.89
C GLN A 105 1.57 -13.25 13.72
N GLY A 106 2.52 -13.08 12.82
CA GLY A 106 2.70 -13.94 11.66
C GLY A 106 1.81 -13.56 10.45
N ASN A 107 1.24 -12.35 10.46
CA ASN A 107 0.38 -11.88 9.40
C ASN A 107 1.18 -11.24 8.26
N ASP A 108 0.73 -11.46 7.03
CA ASP A 108 1.21 -10.71 5.87
C ASP A 108 0.77 -9.25 5.99
N VAL A 109 1.61 -8.33 5.54
CA VAL A 109 1.41 -6.89 5.72
C VAL A 109 1.47 -6.16 4.39
N ILE A 110 0.55 -5.20 4.24
CA ILE A 110 0.61 -4.18 3.18
C ILE A 110 0.62 -2.83 3.87
N ALA A 111 1.62 -2.02 3.61
CA ALA A 111 1.79 -0.75 4.29
C ALA A 111 2.36 0.32 3.37
N ASN A 112 1.99 1.55 3.65
CA ASN A 112 2.71 2.71 3.15
C ASN A 112 3.91 2.95 4.08
N ALA A 113 5.08 3.14 3.49
CA ALA A 113 6.30 3.37 4.23
C ALA A 113 7.03 4.59 3.71
N ALA A 114 7.72 5.30 4.60
CA ALA A 114 8.60 6.40 4.27
C ALA A 114 10.05 5.99 4.48
N VAL A 115 10.88 6.24 3.48
CA VAL A 115 12.34 6.16 3.60
C VAL A 115 12.90 7.56 3.43
N PRO A 116 13.74 8.06 4.32
CA PRO A 116 14.31 9.40 4.21
C PRO A 116 14.95 9.63 2.84
N GLY A 117 14.53 10.71 2.15
CA GLY A 117 15.03 11.08 0.83
C GLY A 117 14.49 10.30 -0.35
N LYS A 118 13.51 9.42 -0.14
CA LYS A 118 12.77 8.70 -1.20
C LYS A 118 11.30 9.14 -1.23
N SER A 119 10.61 8.83 -2.34
CA SER A 119 9.16 8.90 -2.43
C SER A 119 8.49 7.90 -1.47
N GLN A 120 7.20 8.07 -1.25
CA GLN A 120 6.42 7.06 -0.52
C GLN A 120 6.48 5.71 -1.23
N LEU A 121 6.60 4.65 -0.44
CA LEU A 121 6.68 3.27 -0.91
C LEU A 121 5.44 2.49 -0.46
N LEU A 122 4.89 1.70 -1.37
CA LEU A 122 3.98 0.61 -1.00
C LEU A 122 4.82 -0.62 -0.71
N VAL A 123 4.73 -1.13 0.50
CA VAL A 123 5.50 -2.29 0.99
C VAL A 123 4.58 -3.48 1.18
N PHE A 124 4.96 -4.61 0.61
CA PHE A 124 4.40 -5.92 0.90
C PHE A 124 5.41 -6.68 1.72
N ALA A 125 5.02 -7.20 2.88
CA ALA A 125 5.90 -7.97 3.76
C ALA A 125 5.26 -9.28 4.19
N THR A 126 6.09 -10.29 4.40
CA THR A 126 5.67 -11.58 4.93
C THR A 126 6.62 -12.06 6.03
N PRO A 127 6.12 -12.42 7.21
CA PRO A 127 6.90 -13.03 8.28
C PRO A 127 7.10 -14.55 8.10
N LYS A 128 6.60 -15.14 6.99
CA LYS A 128 6.81 -16.56 6.68
C LYS A 128 8.26 -16.90 6.32
N ALA A 129 9.11 -15.90 6.15
CA ALA A 129 10.54 -16.04 6.00
C ALA A 129 11.24 -15.20 7.07
N HIS A 130 11.94 -15.85 7.97
CA HIS A 130 12.74 -15.25 9.02
C HIS A 130 14.12 -15.94 9.07
N GLY A 131 15.12 -15.25 9.59
CA GLY A 131 16.46 -15.82 9.64
C GLY A 131 17.56 -14.78 9.86
N ILE A 132 18.74 -15.09 9.36
CA ILE A 132 19.91 -14.22 9.45
C ILE A 132 20.49 -14.02 8.06
N TYR A 133 20.68 -12.77 7.67
CA TYR A 133 21.38 -12.37 6.45
C TYR A 133 22.53 -11.41 6.77
N GLN A 134 23.78 -11.79 6.51
CA GLN A 134 24.97 -10.99 6.83
C GLN A 134 24.94 -10.44 8.27
N GLU A 135 24.80 -11.31 9.27
CA GLU A 135 24.71 -10.97 10.70
C GLU A 135 23.47 -10.14 11.10
N PHE A 136 22.56 -9.83 10.17
CA PHE A 136 21.31 -9.15 10.44
C PHE A 136 20.19 -10.19 10.64
N GLU A 137 19.64 -10.24 11.85
CA GLU A 137 18.46 -11.04 12.16
C GLU A 137 17.20 -10.34 11.63
N TYR A 138 16.38 -11.06 10.87
CA TYR A 138 15.15 -10.55 10.30
C TYR A 138 13.97 -11.44 10.64
N ASP A 139 12.82 -10.79 10.88
CA ASP A 139 11.54 -11.41 11.23
C ASP A 139 10.63 -11.56 10.02
N ALA A 140 10.89 -10.81 8.96
CA ALA A 140 10.12 -10.80 7.74
C ALA A 140 11.01 -10.46 6.52
N ILE A 141 10.54 -10.80 5.33
CA ILE A 141 11.04 -10.24 4.08
C ILE A 141 9.99 -9.31 3.47
N ALA A 142 10.45 -8.30 2.77
CA ALA A 142 9.56 -7.35 2.12
C ALA A 142 10.05 -6.92 0.74
N ILE A 143 9.09 -6.58 -0.13
CA ILE A 143 9.34 -5.89 -1.39
C ILE A 143 8.62 -4.55 -1.39
N ALA A 144 9.20 -3.56 -2.06
CA ALA A 144 8.62 -2.24 -2.16
C ALA A 144 8.48 -1.78 -3.60
N TYR A 145 7.41 -1.03 -3.85
CA TYR A 145 7.14 -0.31 -5.09
C TYR A 145 7.06 1.18 -4.80
N GLU A 146 7.40 2.02 -5.76
CA GLU A 146 7.04 3.42 -5.65
C GLU A 146 5.52 3.58 -5.71
N ASN A 147 4.98 4.45 -4.85
CA ASN A 147 3.54 4.68 -4.79
C ASN A 147 2.98 5.15 -6.13
N SER A 148 3.74 5.97 -6.88
CA SER A 148 3.40 6.42 -8.23
C SER A 148 3.19 5.29 -9.23
N ASP A 149 3.99 4.21 -9.15
CA ASP A 149 3.87 3.07 -10.05
C ASP A 149 2.57 2.30 -9.79
N ILE A 150 2.20 2.15 -8.52
CA ILE A 150 0.96 1.49 -8.12
C ILE A 150 -0.26 2.31 -8.53
N VAL A 151 -0.22 3.62 -8.35
CA VAL A 151 -1.27 4.55 -8.80
C VAL A 151 -1.50 4.42 -10.30
N ASN A 152 -0.42 4.37 -11.09
CA ASN A 152 -0.51 4.21 -12.54
C ASN A 152 -1.11 2.85 -12.95
N VAL A 153 -0.79 1.78 -12.23
CA VAL A 153 -1.36 0.44 -12.48
C VAL A 153 -2.85 0.40 -12.15
N LEU A 154 -3.26 1.06 -11.07
CA LEU A 154 -4.66 1.09 -10.65
C LEU A 154 -5.55 2.01 -11.51
N ASP A 155 -4.93 2.82 -12.40
CA ASP A 155 -5.62 3.79 -13.28
C ASP A 155 -6.74 4.60 -12.54
N ILE A 156 -6.41 5.03 -11.31
CA ILE A 156 -7.37 5.71 -10.41
C ILE A 156 -7.61 7.18 -10.85
N ALA A 157 -7.29 7.53 -12.09
CA ALA A 157 -7.50 8.86 -12.63
C ALA A 157 -9.00 9.14 -12.87
N VAL A 158 -9.70 9.57 -11.82
CA VAL A 158 -11.11 10.00 -11.91
C VAL A 158 -11.18 11.51 -12.12
N PHE A 159 -12.20 11.96 -12.83
CA PHE A 159 -12.44 13.38 -13.11
C PHE A 159 -11.27 14.12 -13.79
N ASN A 160 -10.59 13.48 -14.75
CA ASN A 160 -9.44 14.07 -15.48
C ASN A 160 -8.30 14.50 -14.54
N GLY A 161 -8.06 13.76 -13.46
CA GLY A 161 -7.01 14.07 -12.50
C GLY A 161 -7.37 15.19 -11.50
N ASN A 162 -8.61 15.65 -11.48
CA ASN A 162 -9.07 16.68 -10.53
C ASN A 162 -9.65 16.09 -9.23
N ALA A 163 -9.66 14.76 -9.08
CA ALA A 163 -10.07 14.08 -7.85
C ALA A 163 -8.85 13.51 -7.13
N GLN A 164 -8.93 13.47 -5.81
CA GLN A 164 -7.97 12.76 -4.98
C GLN A 164 -8.53 11.39 -4.65
N SER A 165 -7.69 10.37 -4.77
CA SER A 165 -8.08 8.99 -4.51
C SER A 165 -7.14 8.38 -3.48
N PHE A 166 -7.69 7.62 -2.56
CA PHE A 166 -6.94 6.92 -1.53
C PHE A 166 -7.38 5.46 -1.48
N VAL A 167 -6.42 4.57 -1.31
CA VAL A 167 -6.70 3.22 -0.83
C VAL A 167 -6.49 3.21 0.68
N VAL A 168 -7.53 2.88 1.41
CA VAL A 168 -7.57 3.03 2.87
C VAL A 168 -7.89 1.67 3.50
N HIS A 169 -7.07 1.25 4.45
CA HIS A 169 -7.35 0.11 5.30
C HIS A 169 -8.58 0.42 6.22
N PRO A 170 -9.36 -0.58 6.67
CA PRO A 170 -10.52 -0.35 7.53
C PRO A 170 -10.27 0.44 8.81
N ASP A 171 -9.04 0.49 9.31
CA ASP A 171 -8.64 1.30 10.47
C ASP A 171 -8.29 2.76 10.12
N GLY A 172 -8.40 3.15 8.86
CA GLY A 172 -8.13 4.50 8.37
C GLY A 172 -6.70 4.75 7.89
N ARG A 173 -5.82 3.78 7.98
CA ARG A 173 -4.45 3.90 7.41
C ARG A 173 -4.53 4.02 5.89
N VAL A 174 -3.81 4.97 5.33
CA VAL A 174 -3.69 5.14 3.88
C VAL A 174 -2.61 4.21 3.36
N VAL A 175 -2.99 3.32 2.47
CA VAL A 175 -2.10 2.33 1.82
C VAL A 175 -1.57 2.87 0.51
N VAL A 176 -2.43 3.48 -0.30
CA VAL A 176 -2.05 4.15 -1.56
C VAL A 176 -2.63 5.55 -1.57
N ASP A 177 -1.82 6.52 -1.89
CA ASP A 177 -2.17 7.93 -1.96
C ASP A 177 -1.94 8.45 -3.38
N HIS A 178 -3.02 8.84 -4.03
CA HIS A 178 -3.01 9.58 -5.30
C HIS A 178 -3.37 11.05 -5.05
N SER A 179 -2.86 11.63 -3.98
CA SER A 179 -2.98 13.07 -3.79
C SER A 179 -1.99 13.80 -4.69
N SER A 180 -2.47 14.84 -5.40
CA SER A 180 -1.57 15.84 -5.92
C SER A 180 -0.82 16.46 -4.71
N ALA A 181 0.46 16.72 -4.84
CA ALA A 181 1.41 17.11 -3.79
C ALA A 181 0.99 18.25 -2.82
N SER A 182 -0.25 18.73 -2.87
CA SER A 182 -0.75 19.84 -2.07
C SER A 182 -0.99 19.49 -0.59
N TRP A 183 -1.21 18.22 -0.25
CA TRP A 183 -1.50 17.78 1.13
C TRP A 183 -0.31 17.09 1.81
N GLY A 184 0.80 16.94 1.11
CA GLY A 184 1.95 16.19 1.63
C GLY A 184 1.65 14.69 1.74
N ASN A 185 2.43 13.97 2.55
CA ASN A 185 2.25 12.55 2.76
C ASN A 185 1.05 12.28 3.68
N VAL A 186 0.04 11.60 3.15
CA VAL A 186 -1.16 11.24 3.91
C VAL A 186 -1.00 9.82 4.46
N TYR A 187 -1.03 9.67 5.76
CA TYR A 187 -0.93 8.37 6.44
C TYR A 187 -2.24 7.92 7.08
N ASN A 188 -3.15 8.86 7.39
CA ASN A 188 -4.43 8.57 8.01
C ASN A 188 -5.55 9.37 7.35
N PHE A 189 -6.47 8.66 6.72
CA PHE A 189 -7.59 9.26 5.99
C PHE A 189 -8.55 10.07 6.86
N PHE A 190 -8.85 9.59 8.07
CA PHE A 190 -9.73 10.32 8.98
C PHE A 190 -9.07 11.58 9.54
N GLY A 191 -7.74 11.62 9.64
CA GLY A 191 -6.99 12.84 9.92
C GLY A 191 -7.18 13.89 8.84
N VAL A 192 -7.08 13.48 7.57
CA VAL A 192 -7.33 14.38 6.42
C VAL A 192 -8.75 14.93 6.44
N LEU A 193 -9.75 14.09 6.73
CA LEU A 193 -11.14 14.56 6.82
C LEU A 193 -11.31 15.62 7.92
N ARG A 194 -10.66 15.46 9.07
CA ARG A 194 -10.70 16.44 10.16
C ARG A 194 -10.07 17.78 9.80
N GLU A 195 -9.00 17.74 9.02
CA GLU A 195 -8.24 18.95 8.68
C GLU A 195 -8.77 19.70 7.46
N HIS A 196 -9.35 18.95 6.50
CA HIS A 196 -9.64 19.47 5.16
C HIS A 196 -11.09 19.30 4.70
N SER A 197 -12.00 18.81 5.55
CA SER A 197 -13.42 18.73 5.22
C SER A 197 -14.27 19.54 6.21
N ASP A 198 -15.49 19.87 5.79
CA ASP A 198 -16.51 20.50 6.64
C ASP A 198 -17.30 19.48 7.48
N MET A 199 -16.86 18.22 7.52
CA MET A 199 -17.50 17.15 8.27
C MET A 199 -17.34 17.36 9.79
N SER A 200 -18.41 17.15 10.52
CA SER A 200 -18.36 17.13 11.99
C SER A 200 -17.68 15.84 12.49
N GLU A 201 -17.14 15.87 13.70
CA GLU A 201 -16.57 14.68 14.36
C GLU A 201 -17.57 13.50 14.43
N LYS A 202 -18.86 13.79 14.55
CA LYS A 202 -19.91 12.77 14.56
C LYS A 202 -20.00 12.07 13.20
N GLU A 203 -20.00 12.82 12.10
CA GLU A 203 -20.05 12.27 10.74
C GLU A 203 -18.79 11.47 10.41
N ILE A 204 -17.62 11.95 10.83
CA ILE A 204 -16.35 11.23 10.67
C ILE A 204 -16.36 9.90 11.44
N ASN A 205 -16.85 9.90 12.69
CA ASN A 205 -16.96 8.67 13.47
C ASN A 205 -17.98 7.69 12.89
N GLU A 206 -19.13 8.18 12.38
CA GLU A 206 -20.10 7.33 11.67
C GLU A 206 -19.50 6.72 10.39
N LEU A 207 -18.65 7.46 9.69
CA LEU A 207 -17.92 6.94 8.53
C LEU A 207 -16.91 5.88 8.94
N LEU A 208 -16.13 6.10 10.00
CA LEU A 208 -15.18 5.13 10.54
C LEU A 208 -15.83 3.80 10.89
N GLU A 209 -17.02 3.85 11.54
CA GLU A 209 -17.74 2.61 11.88
C GLU A 209 -18.22 1.86 10.61
N LYS A 210 -18.54 2.55 9.54
CA LYS A 210 -18.88 1.94 8.25
C LYS A 210 -17.68 1.29 7.56
N PHE A 211 -16.45 1.80 7.78
CA PHE A 211 -15.24 1.21 7.24
C PHE A 211 -14.84 -0.08 7.95
N LYS A 212 -15.27 -0.25 9.22
CA LYS A 212 -15.00 -1.46 10.03
C LYS A 212 -16.01 -2.57 9.82
N ALA A 213 -17.20 -2.27 9.26
CA ALA A 213 -18.29 -3.21 9.08
C ALA A 213 -18.13 -4.05 7.82
#